data_1af53b5976fb51096c1436b8cd8d09a7
#
_entry.id   1af53b5976fb51096c1436b8cd8d09a7
#
_cell.length_a   1.000
_cell.length_b   1.000
_cell.length_c   1.000
_cell.angle_alpha   90.00
_cell.angle_beta   90.00
_cell.angle_gamma   90.00
#
_symmetry.space_group_name_H-M   'P 1'
#
loop_
_entity.id
_entity.type
_entity.pdbx_description
1 polymer ?
#
loop_
_entity_poly.entity_id
_entity_poly.type
_entity_poly.pdbx_seq_one_letter_code
_entity_poly.pdbx_strand_id
1 'polypeptide(L)'
;MVKEKLLTKSLYLRGLQCEKSLWLKINNSDVLEDEDNAISQIFETGRKVGALACNLFPNGKRISFEDTVRDQRIALTKQWIVDGVSTIYEATFEFDGVLVMVDILNRDSNGNFEIYEVKSSSWNSKKKLKDIDTYIKDVSIQYYVLNGCGLNISKAAVTLLNGDYIRGDELDINDLFIHQIVTDEAISLQDRIPDTLESFRAALNEQEKEPDIDIGWHCKNPYKCDASEYCW
;
A
#
# COMPACT_ATOMS: atom_id res chain seq x y z
N MET A 1 23.89 -15.68 -10.19
CA MET A 1 22.53 -15.56 -9.61
C MET A 1 22.06 -14.15 -9.85
N VAL A 2 21.07 -13.95 -10.69
CA VAL A 2 20.43 -12.66 -10.88
C VAL A 2 19.78 -12.30 -9.55
N LYS A 3 20.16 -11.18 -8.95
CA LYS A 3 19.56 -10.72 -7.70
C LYS A 3 18.11 -10.36 -8.03
N GLU A 4 17.18 -11.12 -7.51
CA GLU A 4 15.75 -10.88 -7.72
C GLU A 4 15.42 -9.44 -7.32
N LYS A 5 14.82 -8.67 -8.25
CA LYS A 5 14.47 -7.27 -7.99
C LYS A 5 13.32 -7.24 -6.99
N LEU A 6 13.56 -6.61 -5.85
CA LEU A 6 12.55 -6.45 -4.80
C LEU A 6 11.41 -5.55 -5.30
N LEU A 7 10.19 -6.05 -5.26
CA LEU A 7 8.99 -5.27 -5.54
C LEU A 7 8.48 -4.63 -4.25
N THR A 8 8.27 -3.32 -4.26
CA THR A 8 7.51 -2.65 -3.19
C THR A 8 6.02 -2.68 -3.51
N LYS A 9 5.18 -2.45 -2.50
CA LYS A 9 3.74 -2.24 -2.65
C LYS A 9 3.39 -1.28 -3.80
N SER A 10 4.08 -0.13 -3.86
CA SER A 10 3.87 0.87 -4.92
C SER A 10 4.27 0.38 -6.32
N LEU A 11 5.35 -0.41 -6.43
CA LEU A 11 5.76 -1.02 -7.69
C LEU A 11 4.77 -2.10 -8.14
N TYR A 12 4.21 -2.86 -7.21
CA TYR A 12 3.16 -3.82 -7.51
C TYR A 12 1.92 -3.13 -8.11
N LEU A 13 1.44 -2.06 -7.46
CA LEU A 13 0.29 -1.28 -7.96
C LEU A 13 0.59 -0.62 -9.32
N ARG A 14 1.81 -0.14 -9.54
CA ARG A 14 2.26 0.38 -10.82
C ARG A 14 2.22 -0.69 -11.91
N GLY A 15 2.68 -1.90 -11.62
CA GLY A 15 2.62 -3.03 -12.55
C GLY A 15 1.19 -3.43 -12.90
N LEU A 16 0.26 -3.40 -11.93
CA LEU A 16 -1.17 -3.63 -12.16
C LEU A 16 -1.80 -2.58 -13.10
N GLN A 17 -1.31 -1.37 -13.08
CA GLN A 17 -1.73 -0.34 -14.03
C GLN A 17 -1.10 -0.55 -15.40
N CYS A 18 0.22 -0.80 -15.46
CA CYS A 18 0.97 -0.99 -16.70
C CYS A 18 2.35 -1.62 -16.41
N GLU A 19 2.59 -2.84 -16.93
CA GLU A 19 3.88 -3.52 -16.79
C GLU A 19 5.03 -2.74 -17.47
N LYS A 20 4.76 -2.04 -18.59
CA LYS A 20 5.73 -1.16 -19.23
C LYS A 20 6.13 -0.01 -18.30
N SER A 21 5.17 0.61 -17.61
CA SER A 21 5.45 1.66 -16.62
C SER A 21 6.27 1.12 -15.44
N LEU A 22 5.99 -0.11 -14.98
CA LEU A 22 6.80 -0.79 -13.96
C LEU A 22 8.23 -1.01 -14.45
N TRP A 23 8.40 -1.50 -15.68
CA TRP A 23 9.70 -1.74 -16.30
C TRP A 23 10.51 -0.44 -16.42
N LEU A 24 9.89 0.63 -16.94
CA LEU A 24 10.51 1.95 -17.07
C LEU A 24 10.96 2.48 -15.71
N LYS A 25 10.15 2.36 -14.66
CA LYS A 25 10.50 2.83 -13.32
C LYS A 25 11.76 2.17 -12.76
N ILE A 26 12.01 0.92 -13.13
CA ILE A 26 13.14 0.14 -12.59
C ILE A 26 14.37 0.19 -13.50
N ASN A 27 14.19 0.19 -14.82
CA ASN A 27 15.27 0.06 -15.78
C ASN A 27 15.63 1.36 -16.52
N ASN A 28 14.71 2.32 -16.61
CA ASN A 28 14.88 3.57 -17.35
C ASN A 28 14.07 4.72 -16.74
N SER A 29 14.33 5.02 -15.47
CA SER A 29 13.57 6.03 -14.72
C SER A 29 13.71 7.46 -15.26
N ASP A 30 14.74 7.74 -16.02
CA ASP A 30 15.04 9.08 -16.54
C ASP A 30 14.01 9.56 -17.58
N VAL A 31 13.21 8.65 -18.15
CA VAL A 31 12.14 8.98 -19.10
C VAL A 31 10.80 9.31 -18.42
N LEU A 32 10.72 9.19 -17.10
CA LEU A 32 9.51 9.50 -16.36
C LEU A 32 9.42 10.99 -16.05
N GLU A 33 8.20 11.53 -16.11
CA GLU A 33 7.93 12.91 -15.70
C GLU A 33 8.34 13.12 -14.23
N ASP A 34 8.94 14.26 -13.92
CA ASP A 34 9.25 14.64 -12.54
C ASP A 34 7.97 14.83 -11.73
N GLU A 35 8.04 14.52 -10.43
CA GLU A 35 6.94 14.82 -9.51
C GLU A 35 6.75 16.34 -9.41
N ASP A 36 5.56 16.81 -9.77
CA ASP A 36 5.24 18.21 -9.63
C ASP A 36 4.92 18.60 -8.16
N ASN A 37 4.85 19.92 -7.90
CA ASN A 37 4.55 20.45 -6.57
C ASN A 37 3.18 19.99 -6.03
N ALA A 38 2.22 19.68 -6.90
CA ALA A 38 0.90 19.20 -6.50
C ALA A 38 0.99 17.76 -5.91
N ILE A 39 1.81 16.92 -6.50
CA ILE A 39 2.07 15.55 -5.99
C ILE A 39 2.73 15.60 -4.62
N SER A 40 3.73 16.48 -4.43
CA SER A 40 4.38 16.69 -3.13
C SER A 40 3.40 17.11 -2.02
N GLN A 41 2.43 17.99 -2.33
CA GLN A 41 1.38 18.39 -1.38
C GLN A 41 0.42 17.25 -1.03
N ILE A 42 0.10 16.38 -2.00
CA ILE A 42 -0.71 15.19 -1.77
C ILE A 42 0.01 14.25 -0.78
N PHE A 43 1.31 14.01 -0.96
CA PHE A 43 2.10 13.19 -0.04
C PHE A 43 2.20 13.80 1.36
N GLU A 44 2.37 15.12 1.47
CA GLU A 44 2.38 15.79 2.77
C GLU A 44 1.03 15.67 3.49
N THR A 45 -0.06 15.84 2.77
CA THR A 45 -1.42 15.64 3.29
C THR A 45 -1.62 14.19 3.73
N GLY A 46 -1.18 13.22 2.93
CA GLY A 46 -1.22 11.80 3.27
C GLY A 46 -0.50 11.49 4.58
N ARG A 47 0.72 12.03 4.77
CA ARG A 47 1.49 11.85 6.01
C ARG A 47 0.76 12.43 7.23
N LYS A 48 0.16 13.62 7.11
CA LYS A 48 -0.61 14.25 8.19
C LYS A 48 -1.84 13.41 8.56
N VAL A 49 -2.58 12.92 7.59
CA VAL A 49 -3.75 12.07 7.79
C VAL A 49 -3.34 10.72 8.41
N GLY A 50 -2.26 10.10 7.94
CA GLY A 50 -1.71 8.88 8.52
C GLY A 50 -1.30 9.05 9.99
N ALA A 51 -0.66 10.18 10.32
CA ALA A 51 -0.29 10.50 11.71
C ALA A 51 -1.52 10.69 12.61
N LEU A 52 -2.57 11.33 12.10
CA LEU A 52 -3.84 11.48 12.84
C LEU A 52 -4.56 10.13 13.05
N ALA A 53 -4.59 9.27 12.03
CA ALA A 53 -5.22 7.95 12.12
C ALA A 53 -4.59 7.05 13.19
N CYS A 54 -3.30 7.23 13.50
CA CYS A 54 -2.66 6.50 14.59
C CYS A 54 -3.30 6.76 15.96
N ASN A 55 -3.98 7.89 16.16
CA ASN A 55 -4.70 8.17 17.41
C ASN A 55 -5.95 7.29 17.61
N LEU A 56 -6.44 6.61 16.56
CA LEU A 56 -7.49 5.57 16.69
C LEU A 56 -6.98 4.34 17.47
N PHE A 57 -5.68 4.13 17.51
CA PHE A 57 -5.02 3.00 18.17
C PHE A 57 -3.95 3.50 19.13
N PRO A 58 -4.31 4.16 20.23
CA PRO A 58 -3.36 4.78 21.15
C PRO A 58 -2.37 3.74 21.73
N ASN A 59 -1.19 4.22 22.10
CA ASN A 59 -0.10 3.41 22.66
C ASN A 59 0.59 2.43 21.69
N GLY A 60 0.35 2.55 20.38
CA GLY A 60 1.11 1.83 19.36
C GLY A 60 2.58 2.27 19.30
N LYS A 61 3.43 1.41 18.76
CA LYS A 61 4.84 1.71 18.50
C LYS A 61 5.05 1.98 17.00
N ARG A 62 5.79 3.04 16.68
CA ARG A 62 6.10 3.40 15.28
C ARG A 62 7.51 2.96 14.90
N ILE A 63 7.64 2.32 13.74
CA ILE A 63 8.93 2.06 13.11
C ILE A 63 9.36 3.33 12.37
N SER A 64 10.53 3.88 12.73
CA SER A 64 11.08 5.06 12.09
C SER A 64 11.67 4.70 10.72
N PHE A 65 11.32 5.47 9.70
CA PHE A 65 11.87 5.32 8.36
C PHE A 65 13.23 6.01 8.22
N GLU A 66 13.43 7.10 8.95
CA GLU A 66 14.62 7.96 8.87
C GLU A 66 15.82 7.30 9.55
N ASP A 67 15.58 6.54 10.63
CA ASP A 67 16.62 6.00 11.49
C ASP A 67 16.96 4.53 11.22
N THR A 68 16.26 3.87 10.27
CA THR A 68 16.40 2.43 10.07
C THR A 68 16.46 2.03 8.60
N VAL A 69 17.31 1.04 8.29
CA VAL A 69 17.31 0.38 6.97
C VAL A 69 16.28 -0.76 6.93
N ARG A 70 15.94 -1.23 5.73
CA ARG A 70 14.92 -2.27 5.48
C ARG A 70 15.02 -3.46 6.43
N ASP A 71 16.18 -4.08 6.52
CA ASP A 71 16.37 -5.32 7.28
C ASP A 71 16.17 -5.08 8.78
N GLN A 72 16.56 -3.90 9.28
CA GLN A 72 16.30 -3.49 10.67
C GLN A 72 14.81 -3.29 10.94
N ARG A 73 14.05 -2.69 9.99
CA ARG A 73 12.60 -2.53 10.11
C ARG A 73 11.89 -3.86 10.19
N ILE A 74 12.25 -4.82 9.31
CA ILE A 74 11.71 -6.18 9.33
C ILE A 74 12.02 -6.88 10.66
N ALA A 75 13.27 -6.79 11.12
CA ALA A 75 13.69 -7.40 12.38
C ALA A 75 12.94 -6.79 13.58
N LEU A 76 12.80 -5.46 13.61
CA LEU A 76 12.09 -4.75 14.67
C LEU A 76 10.59 -5.07 14.67
N THR A 77 9.96 -5.18 13.50
CA THR A 77 8.56 -5.63 13.37
C THR A 77 8.38 -7.01 13.99
N LYS A 78 9.23 -7.97 13.62
CA LYS A 78 9.19 -9.35 14.15
C LYS A 78 9.38 -9.36 15.67
N GLN A 79 10.35 -8.61 16.17
CA GLN A 79 10.62 -8.51 17.62
C GLN A 79 9.40 -7.98 18.37
N TRP A 80 8.78 -6.89 17.91
CA TRP A 80 7.62 -6.31 18.57
C TRP A 80 6.38 -7.21 18.53
N ILE A 81 6.21 -7.98 17.44
CA ILE A 81 5.16 -9.01 17.38
C ILE A 81 5.38 -10.08 18.47
N VAL A 82 6.62 -10.56 18.63
CA VAL A 82 6.99 -11.55 19.67
C VAL A 82 6.83 -10.95 21.06
N ASP A 83 7.21 -9.69 21.27
CA ASP A 83 7.07 -8.97 22.54
C ASP A 83 5.61 -8.66 22.90
N GLY A 84 4.64 -8.99 22.04
CA GLY A 84 3.23 -8.79 22.30
C GLY A 84 2.76 -7.34 22.15
N VAL A 85 3.48 -6.51 21.40
CA VAL A 85 3.03 -5.15 21.10
C VAL A 85 1.68 -5.20 20.37
N SER A 86 0.69 -4.50 20.92
CA SER A 86 -0.68 -4.54 20.44
C SER A 86 -0.86 -3.85 19.08
N THR A 87 -0.19 -2.71 18.88
CA THR A 87 -0.28 -1.94 17.65
C THR A 87 1.10 -1.50 17.18
N ILE A 88 1.39 -1.74 15.90
CA ILE A 88 2.65 -1.34 15.26
C ILE A 88 2.29 -0.46 14.06
N TYR A 89 2.81 0.76 14.03
CA TYR A 89 2.71 1.64 12.87
C TYR A 89 3.91 1.46 11.96
N GLU A 90 3.70 1.48 10.64
CA GLU A 90 4.70 1.26 9.59
C GLU A 90 5.34 -0.13 9.70
N ALA A 91 4.56 -1.13 10.14
CA ALA A 91 5.02 -2.51 10.28
C ALA A 91 5.53 -3.05 8.93
N THR A 92 6.79 -3.50 8.90
CA THR A 92 7.48 -3.83 7.65
C THR A 92 7.65 -5.35 7.51
N PHE A 93 7.19 -5.88 6.37
CA PHE A 93 7.25 -7.30 6.04
C PHE A 93 7.81 -7.52 4.64
N GLU A 94 8.43 -8.68 4.46
CA GLU A 94 8.87 -9.14 3.14
C GLU A 94 8.54 -10.62 2.98
N PHE A 95 7.87 -10.94 1.90
CA PHE A 95 7.56 -12.31 1.50
C PHE A 95 7.51 -12.38 -0.03
N ASP A 96 7.99 -13.47 -0.60
CA ASP A 96 7.96 -13.73 -2.05
C ASP A 96 8.49 -12.54 -2.87
N GLY A 97 9.63 -11.94 -2.45
CA GLY A 97 10.26 -10.80 -3.14
C GLY A 97 9.42 -9.51 -3.12
N VAL A 98 8.40 -9.44 -2.28
CA VAL A 98 7.56 -8.23 -2.11
C VAL A 98 7.76 -7.64 -0.72
N LEU A 99 8.07 -6.35 -0.68
CA LEU A 99 8.19 -5.56 0.54
C LEU A 99 6.93 -4.70 0.73
N VAL A 100 6.32 -4.82 1.89
CA VAL A 100 5.19 -3.98 2.31
C VAL A 100 5.46 -3.29 3.64
N MET A 101 4.85 -2.13 3.80
CA MET A 101 4.76 -1.41 5.06
C MET A 101 3.30 -1.16 5.32
N VAL A 102 2.83 -1.64 6.46
CA VAL A 102 1.43 -1.53 6.90
C VAL A 102 1.30 -0.28 7.74
N ASP A 103 0.44 0.65 7.34
CA ASP A 103 0.27 1.91 8.07
C ASP A 103 -0.07 1.65 9.54
N ILE A 104 -1.06 0.78 9.81
CA ILE A 104 -1.42 0.37 11.16
C ILE A 104 -1.67 -1.14 11.17
N LEU A 105 -0.82 -1.88 11.87
CA LEU A 105 -1.00 -3.29 12.19
C LEU A 105 -1.46 -3.40 13.64
N ASN A 106 -2.70 -3.85 13.85
CA ASN A 106 -3.28 -4.02 15.18
C ASN A 106 -3.47 -5.49 15.53
N ARG A 107 -3.32 -5.87 16.79
CA ARG A 107 -3.61 -7.21 17.28
C ARG A 107 -4.98 -7.22 17.94
N ASP A 108 -5.88 -8.09 17.49
CA ASP A 108 -7.19 -8.25 18.11
C ASP A 108 -7.14 -9.00 19.45
N SER A 109 -8.26 -9.07 20.15
CA SER A 109 -8.38 -9.75 21.44
C SER A 109 -8.12 -11.28 21.38
N ASN A 110 -8.18 -11.88 20.20
CA ASN A 110 -7.94 -13.30 19.98
C ASN A 110 -6.47 -13.58 19.59
N GLY A 111 -5.65 -12.53 19.46
CA GLY A 111 -4.24 -12.62 19.06
C GLY A 111 -4.01 -12.62 17.55
N ASN A 112 -5.05 -12.49 16.73
CA ASN A 112 -4.93 -12.31 15.30
C ASN A 112 -4.58 -10.86 14.94
N PHE A 113 -4.29 -10.60 13.67
CA PHE A 113 -3.89 -9.28 13.22
C PHE A 113 -4.95 -8.62 12.35
N GLU A 114 -5.04 -7.32 12.45
CA GLU A 114 -5.88 -6.46 11.64
C GLU A 114 -5.00 -5.47 10.86
N ILE A 115 -5.23 -5.34 9.57
CA ILE A 115 -4.57 -4.39 8.67
C ILE A 115 -5.48 -3.16 8.50
N TYR A 116 -4.93 -1.97 8.72
CA TYR A 116 -5.59 -0.72 8.39
C TYR A 116 -4.67 0.12 7.48
N GLU A 117 -5.05 0.23 6.23
CA GLU A 117 -4.41 1.10 5.24
C GLU A 117 -5.08 2.46 5.26
N VAL A 118 -4.32 3.51 5.49
CA VAL A 118 -4.84 4.88 5.66
C VAL A 118 -4.75 5.65 4.36
N LYS A 119 -5.84 6.28 3.96
CA LYS A 119 -5.90 7.13 2.77
C LYS A 119 -6.50 8.50 3.10
N SER A 120 -5.93 9.56 2.54
CA SER A 120 -6.42 10.93 2.71
C SER A 120 -7.69 11.26 1.91
N SER A 121 -8.18 10.33 1.11
CA SER A 121 -9.45 10.51 0.40
C SER A 121 -10.65 10.36 1.33
N SER A 122 -11.76 11.05 1.01
CA SER A 122 -12.96 11.00 1.81
C SER A 122 -13.90 9.86 1.37
N TRP A 123 -14.68 9.34 2.32
CA TRP A 123 -15.75 8.38 2.10
C TRP A 123 -17.08 8.95 2.61
N ASN A 124 -18.16 8.68 1.90
CA ASN A 124 -19.52 9.03 2.30
C ASN A 124 -20.53 7.97 1.82
N SER A 125 -21.79 8.11 2.21
CA SER A 125 -22.86 7.17 1.90
C SER A 125 -23.18 6.98 0.41
N LYS A 126 -22.66 7.83 -0.49
CA LYS A 126 -22.86 7.74 -1.93
C LYS A 126 -21.79 6.88 -2.62
N LYS A 127 -20.66 6.64 -1.95
CA LYS A 127 -19.55 5.85 -2.50
C LYS A 127 -19.78 4.35 -2.32
N LYS A 128 -19.15 3.56 -3.21
CA LYS A 128 -19.21 2.09 -3.22
C LYS A 128 -17.79 1.52 -3.25
N LEU A 129 -17.62 0.26 -2.87
CA LEU A 129 -16.31 -0.41 -2.85
C LEU A 129 -15.55 -0.30 -4.18
N LYS A 130 -16.24 -0.32 -5.32
CA LYS A 130 -15.60 -0.09 -6.63
C LYS A 130 -14.87 1.26 -6.75
N ASP A 131 -15.26 2.24 -5.96
CA ASP A 131 -14.64 3.58 -5.98
C ASP A 131 -13.31 3.61 -5.20
N ILE A 132 -12.99 2.51 -4.50
CA ILE A 132 -11.71 2.28 -3.80
C ILE A 132 -11.00 1.01 -4.26
N ASP A 133 -11.28 0.53 -5.48
CA ASP A 133 -10.70 -0.71 -6.05
C ASP A 133 -9.16 -0.72 -5.98
N THR A 134 -8.52 0.41 -6.25
CA THR A 134 -7.06 0.54 -6.13
C THR A 134 -6.57 0.35 -4.70
N TYR A 135 -7.33 0.83 -3.71
CA TYR A 135 -6.98 0.65 -2.29
C TYR A 135 -7.23 -0.79 -1.83
N ILE A 136 -8.24 -1.46 -2.39
CA ILE A 136 -8.47 -2.89 -2.16
C ILE A 136 -7.28 -3.70 -2.67
N LYS A 137 -6.76 -3.40 -3.87
CA LYS A 137 -5.55 -4.03 -4.41
C LYS A 137 -4.31 -3.77 -3.55
N ASP A 138 -4.19 -2.56 -3.00
CA ASP A 138 -3.13 -2.19 -2.06
C ASP A 138 -3.19 -3.04 -0.78
N VAL A 139 -4.36 -3.15 -0.18
CA VAL A 139 -4.59 -4.00 1.00
C VAL A 139 -4.38 -5.48 0.67
N SER A 140 -4.76 -5.93 -0.53
CA SER A 140 -4.66 -7.33 -0.95
C SER A 140 -3.22 -7.82 -1.04
N ILE A 141 -2.29 -7.01 -1.56
CA ILE A 141 -0.87 -7.37 -1.60
C ILE A 141 -0.26 -7.37 -0.18
N GLN A 142 -0.71 -6.49 0.70
CA GLN A 142 -0.30 -6.51 2.10
C GLN A 142 -0.80 -7.79 2.79
N TYR A 143 -2.07 -8.15 2.59
CA TYR A 143 -2.66 -9.40 3.10
C TYR A 143 -1.84 -10.62 2.65
N TYR A 144 -1.49 -10.68 1.36
CA TYR A 144 -0.66 -11.74 0.78
C TYR A 144 0.68 -11.89 1.50
N VAL A 145 1.40 -10.78 1.65
CA VAL A 145 2.73 -10.78 2.27
C VAL A 145 2.65 -11.16 3.75
N LEU A 146 1.71 -10.60 4.51
CA LEU A 146 1.57 -10.88 5.93
C LEU A 146 1.15 -12.33 6.18
N ASN A 147 0.21 -12.86 5.40
CA ASN A 147 -0.20 -14.26 5.47
C ASN A 147 0.98 -15.20 5.13
N GLY A 148 1.77 -14.87 4.10
CA GLY A 148 2.99 -15.57 3.74
C GLY A 148 4.08 -15.51 4.83
N CYS A 149 4.09 -14.47 5.65
CA CYS A 149 4.93 -14.38 6.86
C CYS A 149 4.38 -15.16 8.06
N GLY A 150 3.23 -15.84 7.91
CA GLY A 150 2.61 -16.68 8.96
C GLY A 150 1.71 -15.91 9.92
N LEU A 151 1.27 -14.70 9.60
CA LEU A 151 0.30 -13.97 10.40
C LEU A 151 -1.12 -14.39 10.04
N ASN A 152 -1.96 -14.61 11.05
CA ASN A 152 -3.39 -14.81 10.85
C ASN A 152 -4.10 -13.46 10.81
N ILE A 153 -4.62 -13.08 9.65
CA ILE A 153 -5.27 -11.77 9.44
C ILE A 153 -6.78 -11.94 9.60
N SER A 154 -7.34 -11.37 10.65
CA SER A 154 -8.79 -11.41 10.95
C SER A 154 -9.55 -10.27 10.28
N LYS A 155 -8.88 -9.17 9.97
CA LYS A 155 -9.50 -8.00 9.34
C LYS A 155 -8.52 -7.27 8.42
N ALA A 156 -9.02 -6.83 7.28
CA ALA A 156 -8.32 -5.93 6.37
C ALA A 156 -9.27 -4.75 6.06
N ALA A 157 -8.80 -3.52 6.26
CA ALA A 157 -9.62 -2.32 6.14
C ALA A 157 -8.87 -1.18 5.44
N VAL A 158 -9.63 -0.39 4.68
CA VAL A 158 -9.20 0.93 4.19
C VAL A 158 -9.79 1.98 5.12
N THR A 159 -8.92 2.78 5.75
CA THR A 159 -9.27 3.88 6.64
C THR A 159 -9.28 5.18 5.87
N LEU A 160 -10.43 5.83 5.81
CA LEU A 160 -10.72 6.99 4.97
C LEU A 160 -11.24 8.14 5.83
N LEU A 161 -11.10 9.37 5.35
CA LEU A 161 -11.75 10.51 5.99
C LEU A 161 -13.27 10.42 5.83
N ASN A 162 -14.00 10.66 6.90
CA ASN A 162 -15.45 10.75 6.87
C ASN A 162 -15.90 12.03 6.15
N GLY A 163 -16.43 11.90 4.95
CA GLY A 163 -16.88 13.03 4.13
C GLY A 163 -18.13 13.74 4.69
N ASP A 164 -18.81 13.12 5.64
CA ASP A 164 -20.00 13.67 6.33
C ASP A 164 -19.63 14.24 7.73
N TYR A 165 -18.33 14.20 8.12
CA TYR A 165 -17.86 14.72 9.40
C TYR A 165 -18.02 16.24 9.48
N ILE A 166 -18.62 16.72 10.56
CA ILE A 166 -18.73 18.14 10.88
C ILE A 166 -17.94 18.39 12.16
N ARG A 167 -16.86 19.14 12.03
CA ARG A 167 -15.99 19.48 13.16
C ARG A 167 -16.73 20.39 14.14
N GLY A 168 -16.79 19.97 15.41
CA GLY A 168 -17.19 20.80 16.54
C GLY A 168 -16.05 21.65 17.08
N ASP A 169 -16.12 22.04 18.33
CA ASP A 169 -15.08 22.81 19.03
C ASP A 169 -13.78 22.01 19.14
N GLU A 170 -13.88 20.71 19.37
CA GLU A 170 -12.76 19.78 19.41
C GLU A 170 -12.78 18.82 18.22
N LEU A 171 -11.60 18.28 17.88
CA LEU A 171 -11.46 17.28 16.82
C LEU A 171 -11.79 15.90 17.40
N ASP A 172 -12.88 15.29 16.94
CA ASP A 172 -13.19 13.91 17.23
C ASP A 172 -12.54 12.99 16.18
N ILE A 173 -11.53 12.23 16.61
CA ILE A 173 -10.78 11.33 15.75
C ILE A 173 -11.63 10.13 15.33
N ASN A 174 -12.54 9.63 16.19
CA ASN A 174 -13.38 8.48 15.88
C ASN A 174 -14.43 8.83 14.83
N ASP A 175 -14.98 10.02 14.88
CA ASP A 175 -15.92 10.50 13.87
C ASP A 175 -15.26 10.98 12.58
N LEU A 176 -13.98 11.41 12.67
CA LEU A 176 -13.21 11.88 11.50
C LEU A 176 -12.90 10.75 10.52
N PHE A 177 -12.74 9.52 10.98
CA PHE A 177 -12.36 8.39 10.15
C PHE A 177 -13.46 7.35 10.01
N ILE A 178 -13.50 6.73 8.82
CA ILE A 178 -14.36 5.57 8.53
C ILE A 178 -13.47 4.41 8.08
N HIS A 179 -13.73 3.22 8.62
CA HIS A 179 -13.09 1.98 8.19
C HIS A 179 -13.99 1.25 7.19
N GLN A 180 -13.54 1.13 5.93
CA GLN A 180 -14.17 0.23 4.97
C GLN A 180 -13.52 -1.13 5.09
N ILE A 181 -14.27 -2.11 5.61
CA ILE A 181 -13.79 -3.48 5.74
C ILE A 181 -13.78 -4.10 4.33
N VAL A 182 -12.63 -4.63 3.94
CA VAL A 182 -12.37 -5.19 2.60
C VAL A 182 -11.69 -6.55 2.69
N THR A 183 -11.94 -7.27 3.79
CA THR A 183 -11.31 -8.58 4.05
C THR A 183 -11.68 -9.59 2.98
N ASP A 184 -12.97 -9.70 2.63
CA ASP A 184 -13.45 -10.65 1.64
C ASP A 184 -12.93 -10.32 0.23
N GLU A 185 -12.88 -9.03 -0.12
CA GLU A 185 -12.31 -8.55 -1.37
C GLU A 185 -10.81 -8.86 -1.42
N ALA A 186 -10.07 -8.60 -0.34
CA ALA A 186 -8.65 -8.91 -0.26
C ALA A 186 -8.39 -10.41 -0.42
N ILE A 187 -9.18 -11.27 0.22
CA ILE A 187 -9.09 -12.74 0.10
C ILE A 187 -9.40 -13.18 -1.33
N SER A 188 -10.39 -12.61 -1.97
CA SER A 188 -10.81 -12.99 -3.34
C SER A 188 -9.73 -12.75 -4.40
N LEU A 189 -8.75 -11.91 -4.12
CA LEU A 189 -7.64 -11.58 -5.03
C LEU A 189 -6.39 -12.46 -4.80
N GLN A 190 -6.33 -13.24 -3.71
CA GLN A 190 -5.11 -13.95 -3.31
C GLN A 190 -4.58 -14.91 -4.37
N ASP A 191 -5.47 -15.69 -5.00
CA ASP A 191 -5.10 -16.70 -6.00
C ASP A 191 -4.44 -16.11 -7.26
N ARG A 192 -4.65 -14.80 -7.52
CA ARG A 192 -4.10 -14.11 -8.71
C ARG A 192 -2.77 -13.43 -8.44
N ILE A 193 -2.44 -13.18 -7.19
CA ILE A 193 -1.21 -12.43 -6.84
C ILE A 193 0.05 -13.18 -7.28
N PRO A 194 0.22 -14.50 -7.04
CA PRO A 194 1.42 -15.21 -7.49
C PRO A 194 1.68 -15.11 -8.98
N ASP A 195 0.66 -15.36 -9.81
CA ASP A 195 0.77 -15.29 -11.28
C ASP A 195 1.11 -13.87 -11.75
N THR A 196 0.52 -12.85 -11.09
CA THR A 196 0.83 -11.44 -11.35
C THR A 196 2.28 -11.10 -11.03
N LEU A 197 2.78 -11.58 -9.89
CA LEU A 197 4.18 -11.38 -9.49
C LEU A 197 5.15 -12.08 -10.43
N GLU A 198 4.80 -13.28 -10.91
CA GLU A 198 5.59 -14.00 -11.91
C GLU A 198 5.66 -13.23 -13.23
N SER A 199 4.53 -12.70 -13.73
CA SER A 199 4.50 -11.82 -14.91
C SER A 199 5.40 -10.61 -14.76
N PHE A 200 5.32 -9.92 -13.62
CA PHE A 200 6.16 -8.74 -13.35
C PHE A 200 7.64 -9.10 -13.30
N ARG A 201 8.01 -10.22 -12.69
CA ARG A 201 9.41 -10.70 -12.66
C ARG A 201 9.90 -11.04 -14.04
N ALA A 202 9.08 -11.71 -14.86
CA ALA A 202 9.42 -12.03 -16.24
C ALA A 202 9.67 -10.76 -17.05
N ALA A 203 8.78 -9.78 -17.00
CA ALA A 203 8.95 -8.48 -17.65
C ALA A 203 10.22 -7.75 -17.19
N LEU A 204 10.52 -7.75 -15.88
CA LEU A 204 11.67 -7.07 -15.31
C LEU A 204 13.02 -7.77 -15.58
N ASN A 205 13.01 -9.07 -15.87
CA ASN A 205 14.21 -9.82 -16.23
C ASN A 205 14.68 -9.54 -17.66
N GLU A 206 13.78 -9.12 -18.55
CA GLU A 206 14.12 -8.64 -19.88
C GLU A 206 14.65 -7.20 -19.82
N GLN A 207 15.92 -7.03 -19.46
CA GLN A 207 16.52 -5.70 -19.21
C GLN A 207 16.69 -4.85 -20.48
N GLU A 208 16.84 -5.47 -21.65
CA GLU A 208 17.14 -4.78 -22.92
C GLU A 208 15.89 -4.41 -23.71
N LYS A 209 14.73 -4.96 -23.36
CA LYS A 209 13.48 -4.74 -24.09
C LYS A 209 12.33 -4.46 -23.15
N GLU A 210 11.78 -3.25 -23.26
CA GLU A 210 10.57 -2.89 -22.56
C GLU A 210 9.35 -3.71 -23.03
N PRO A 211 8.36 -3.99 -22.16
CA PRO A 211 7.12 -4.64 -22.56
C PRO A 211 6.41 -3.88 -23.69
N ASP A 212 5.95 -4.61 -24.70
CA ASP A 212 5.23 -4.07 -25.86
C ASP A 212 3.76 -3.84 -25.47
N ILE A 213 3.50 -2.71 -24.82
CA ILE A 213 2.17 -2.28 -24.37
C ILE A 213 1.86 -0.94 -24.99
N ASP A 214 0.80 -0.92 -25.80
CA ASP A 214 0.29 0.29 -26.45
C ASP A 214 -0.34 1.26 -25.45
N ILE A 215 -0.41 2.53 -25.83
CA ILE A 215 -1.17 3.54 -25.11
C ILE A 215 -2.66 3.19 -25.04
N GLY A 216 -3.27 3.47 -23.90
CA GLY A 216 -4.68 3.14 -23.70
C GLY A 216 -5.29 3.83 -22.47
N TRP A 217 -6.48 3.35 -22.09
CA TRP A 217 -7.20 3.87 -20.94
C TRP A 217 -6.42 3.77 -19.64
N HIS A 218 -5.59 2.73 -19.47
CA HIS A 218 -4.72 2.52 -18.32
C HIS A 218 -3.67 3.64 -18.13
N CYS A 219 -3.32 4.40 -19.18
CA CYS A 219 -2.41 5.54 -19.07
C CYS A 219 -3.00 6.72 -18.26
N LYS A 220 -4.32 6.72 -18.03
CA LYS A 220 -5.04 7.77 -17.31
C LYS A 220 -5.80 7.24 -16.08
N ASN A 221 -5.87 5.92 -15.92
CA ASN A 221 -6.66 5.28 -14.87
C ASN A 221 -5.88 4.14 -14.20
N PRO A 222 -5.84 4.07 -12.85
CA PRO A 222 -6.51 4.94 -11.88
C PRO A 222 -5.84 6.32 -11.72
N TYR A 223 -4.59 6.49 -12.17
CA TYR A 223 -3.84 7.74 -12.11
C TYR A 223 -3.21 8.06 -13.46
N LYS A 224 -2.92 9.36 -13.71
CA LYS A 224 -2.10 9.74 -14.86
C LYS A 224 -0.75 9.03 -14.78
N CYS A 225 -0.36 8.37 -15.86
CA CYS A 225 0.94 7.71 -15.95
C CYS A 225 2.04 8.77 -16.15
N ASP A 226 3.09 8.70 -15.34
CA ASP A 226 4.27 9.56 -15.44
C ASP A 226 5.21 9.22 -16.62
N ALA A 227 4.92 8.13 -17.35
CA ALA A 227 5.59 7.79 -18.61
C ALA A 227 4.82 8.27 -19.86
N SER A 228 3.80 9.14 -19.68
CA SER A 228 2.95 9.53 -20.80
C SER A 228 3.70 10.26 -21.91
N GLU A 229 4.62 11.17 -21.59
CA GLU A 229 5.43 11.88 -22.61
C GLU A 229 6.38 10.95 -23.39
N TYR A 230 6.86 9.88 -22.74
CA TYR A 230 7.69 8.87 -23.39
C TYR A 230 6.89 7.98 -24.35
N CYS A 231 5.64 7.63 -23.99
CA CYS A 231 4.82 6.68 -24.74
C CYS A 231 4.02 7.33 -25.88
N TRP A 232 3.79 8.65 -25.90
CA TRP A 232 2.97 9.42 -26.87
C TRP A 232 3.89 10.21 -27.78
#